data_54559c9db2f7c603a6f25526ad0df74c
#
_entry.id   54559c9db2f7c603a6f25526ad0df74c
#
_cell.length_a   1.000
_cell.length_b   1.000
_cell.length_c   1.000
_cell.angle_alpha   90.00
_cell.angle_beta   90.00
_cell.angle_gamma   90.00
#
_symmetry.space_group_name_H-M   'P 1'
#
loop_
_entity.id
_entity.type
_entity.pdbx_description
1 polymer ?
#
loop_
_entity_poly.entity_id
_entity_poly.type
_entity_poly.pdbx_seq_one_letter_code
_entity_poly.pdbx_strand_id
1 'polypeptide(L)'
;MLCLRTLLVLTMLLLTVHRAPAGALTIAWDEPLDWQPNISADSIVARVIRDQNLGNILVLHDGGGNRSATVKALPSIIEYFLQNGYTFTTVADLMGKTRDEVMPPVPHYQDNYLLRFNSAVAETGYYGRKLFYGLLLLFLLLGTLRMGVILVFSFLERRLELRTTHLPFTTPPFVSIIVPAYNEEVNAVGSLHNLLRCNYPNFNIIFVNDGSKDRTLDSVRNVFTNHPRVTILDKPNGGKASALSHGIASTDADFVVCIDADTKLRPDGIGLLMQHFSDETVGAVAGKVKVGNDRNILTHWQSIEYTTSQNIDRMAFAYFNAITVVPGAVGAFRQKALQAAGGFTSDTLAEDCDITLRMLRCGYQINHENSAVALTEVPETLKQFMKQRFRWTFGVMQSCWKNRDALLNTRYKNLGFVALPDLLLFRYTIPLFAPFADGLMIVGALTGSAQEMGWYYALFLLIDILLATVAFLFEKESLWKLIWIVPQRLVYRWLLLIVLFQTFGKALKGELQHWGVLKRTGNVHETA
;
A
#
# COMPACT_ATOMS: atom_id res chain seq x y z
N MET A 1 -10.23 -11.82 18.08
CA MET A 1 -10.20 -11.62 19.53
C MET A 1 -8.80 -11.69 20.13
N LEU A 2 -7.89 -12.56 19.65
CA LEU A 2 -6.51 -12.63 20.19
C LEU A 2 -5.68 -11.36 19.89
N CYS A 3 -5.78 -10.77 18.69
CA CYS A 3 -5.06 -9.55 18.33
C CYS A 3 -5.47 -8.31 19.16
N LEU A 4 -6.74 -8.21 19.55
CA LEU A 4 -7.20 -7.08 20.38
C LEU A 4 -6.67 -7.17 21.81
N ARG A 5 -6.52 -8.40 22.34
CA ARG A 5 -5.94 -8.63 23.68
C ARG A 5 -4.44 -8.35 23.72
N THR A 6 -3.70 -8.69 22.68
CA THR A 6 -2.25 -8.40 22.59
C THR A 6 -1.98 -6.89 22.42
N LEU A 7 -2.82 -6.18 21.68
CA LEU A 7 -2.72 -4.73 21.53
C LEU A 7 -3.07 -4.00 22.85
N LEU A 8 -4.08 -4.49 23.60
CA LEU A 8 -4.46 -3.94 24.92
C LEU A 8 -3.38 -4.18 25.98
N VAL A 9 -2.68 -5.31 25.94
CA VAL A 9 -1.57 -5.61 26.86
C VAL A 9 -0.36 -4.73 26.55
N LEU A 10 -0.06 -4.46 25.26
CA LEU A 10 1.03 -3.55 24.89
C LEU A 10 0.71 -2.09 25.27
N THR A 11 -0.55 -1.64 25.14
CA THR A 11 -0.98 -0.29 25.54
C THR A 11 -1.07 -0.15 27.07
N MET A 12 -1.43 -1.19 27.80
CA MET A 12 -1.40 -1.17 29.28
C MET A 12 0.03 -1.14 29.83
N LEU A 13 0.99 -1.81 29.19
CA LEU A 13 2.42 -1.74 29.60
C LEU A 13 3.02 -0.34 29.38
N LEU A 14 2.53 0.44 28.43
CA LEU A 14 2.96 1.83 28.21
C LEU A 14 2.30 2.85 29.17
N LEU A 15 1.17 2.49 29.79
CA LEU A 15 0.42 3.38 30.70
C LEU A 15 0.77 3.20 32.20
N THR A 16 1.55 2.19 32.56
CA THR A 16 1.87 1.89 33.98
C THR A 16 3.16 2.52 34.51
N VAL A 17 3.88 3.32 33.72
CA VAL A 17 5.20 3.88 34.10
C VAL A 17 5.10 5.24 34.81
N HIS A 18 3.91 5.77 35.09
CA HIS A 18 3.75 7.07 35.76
C HIS A 18 2.89 7.00 37.05
N ARG A 19 3.23 6.10 37.96
CA ARG A 19 2.84 6.26 39.38
C ARG A 19 4.09 6.24 40.24
N ALA A 20 4.44 7.42 40.75
CA ALA A 20 5.41 7.51 41.82
C ALA A 20 4.96 6.60 42.99
N PRO A 21 5.86 5.86 43.64
CA PRO A 21 5.49 5.01 44.80
C PRO A 21 4.86 5.89 45.87
N ALA A 22 3.83 5.36 46.52
CA ALA A 22 3.19 6.00 47.66
C ALA A 22 4.24 6.24 48.77
N GLY A 23 4.52 7.51 49.03
CA GLY A 23 5.55 7.92 50.00
C GLY A 23 6.56 8.92 49.43
N ALA A 24 6.44 9.35 48.18
CA ALA A 24 7.30 10.40 47.63
C ALA A 24 7.05 11.73 48.38
N LEU A 25 8.11 12.26 49.00
CA LEU A 25 8.08 13.55 49.65
C LEU A 25 7.93 14.63 48.58
N THR A 26 6.83 15.39 48.57
CA THR A 26 6.65 16.53 47.67
C THR A 26 7.36 17.71 48.29
N ILE A 27 8.49 18.11 47.69
CA ILE A 27 9.25 19.32 48.07
C ILE A 27 8.83 20.46 47.13
N ALA A 28 8.47 21.61 47.68
CA ALA A 28 8.26 22.81 46.86
C ALA A 28 9.62 23.35 46.40
N TRP A 29 9.77 23.49 45.08
CA TRP A 29 10.99 23.96 44.45
C TRP A 29 10.72 25.10 43.48
N ASP A 30 11.75 25.88 43.19
CA ASP A 30 11.75 26.80 42.09
C ASP A 30 12.33 26.14 40.84
N GLU A 31 11.57 26.17 39.75
CA GLU A 31 11.92 25.54 38.49
C GLU A 31 12.15 26.58 37.40
N PRO A 32 13.41 26.82 36.96
CA PRO A 32 13.74 27.84 35.97
C PRO A 32 13.33 27.44 34.55
N LEU A 33 12.57 26.38 34.40
CA LEU A 33 12.09 25.85 33.11
C LEU A 33 13.23 25.52 32.13
N ASP A 34 14.37 25.06 32.66
CA ASP A 34 15.59 24.74 31.91
C ASP A 34 15.42 23.58 30.93
N TRP A 35 14.29 22.85 31.06
CA TRP A 35 13.89 21.78 30.16
C TRP A 35 13.26 22.27 28.85
N GLN A 36 12.94 23.56 28.71
CA GLN A 36 12.34 24.11 27.50
C GLN A 36 13.25 23.96 26.29
N PRO A 37 12.72 23.59 25.11
CA PRO A 37 13.49 23.51 23.87
C PRO A 37 14.13 24.87 23.53
N ASN A 38 15.41 24.87 23.13
CA ASN A 38 16.14 26.06 22.67
C ASN A 38 16.33 27.18 23.69
N ILE A 39 16.20 26.91 25.00
CA ILE A 39 16.53 27.89 26.04
C ILE A 39 18.02 28.17 26.05
N SER A 40 18.42 29.43 26.23
CA SER A 40 19.84 29.82 26.39
C SER A 40 20.31 29.71 27.84
N ALA A 41 21.61 29.48 28.05
CA ALA A 41 22.21 29.48 29.39
C ALA A 41 21.93 30.78 30.15
N ASP A 42 22.07 31.94 29.48
CA ASP A 42 21.81 33.24 30.07
C ASP A 42 20.36 33.41 30.53
N SER A 43 19.41 32.86 29.77
CA SER A 43 18.00 32.89 30.16
C SER A 43 17.73 32.04 31.40
N ILE A 44 18.40 30.90 31.55
CA ILE A 44 18.32 30.06 32.76
C ILE A 44 18.86 30.82 33.96
N VAL A 45 20.08 31.40 33.84
CA VAL A 45 20.70 32.21 34.91
C VAL A 45 19.81 33.38 35.31
N ALA A 46 19.28 34.13 34.35
CA ALA A 46 18.41 35.28 34.61
C ALA A 46 17.12 34.88 35.35
N ARG A 47 16.51 33.76 35.01
CA ARG A 47 15.32 33.24 35.71
C ARG A 47 15.65 32.84 37.13
N VAL A 48 16.72 32.07 37.35
CA VAL A 48 17.16 31.66 38.70
C VAL A 48 17.44 32.86 39.58
N ILE A 49 18.12 33.90 39.08
CA ILE A 49 18.39 35.12 39.85
C ILE A 49 17.12 35.92 40.15
N ARG A 50 16.20 36.01 39.19
CA ARG A 50 14.92 36.70 39.38
C ARG A 50 14.08 36.05 40.46
N ASP A 51 14.05 34.74 40.47
CA ASP A 51 13.14 33.92 41.28
C ASP A 51 13.80 33.45 42.60
N GLN A 52 15.03 33.94 42.95
CA GLN A 52 15.83 33.52 44.11
C GLN A 52 15.14 33.61 45.47
N ASN A 53 14.07 34.41 45.57
CA ASN A 53 13.32 34.58 46.82
C ASN A 53 12.09 33.68 46.91
N LEU A 54 11.81 32.85 45.89
CA LEU A 54 10.64 31.99 45.86
C LEU A 54 10.83 30.65 46.57
N GLY A 55 12.10 30.26 46.82
CA GLY A 55 12.41 29.01 47.52
C GLY A 55 13.91 28.82 47.77
N ASN A 56 14.24 27.82 48.61
CA ASN A 56 15.62 27.47 48.95
C ASN A 56 16.15 26.24 48.20
N ILE A 57 15.35 25.67 47.30
CA ILE A 57 15.71 24.49 46.53
C ILE A 57 15.57 24.83 45.04
N LEU A 58 16.68 24.76 44.33
CA LEU A 58 16.74 24.96 42.89
C LEU A 58 16.80 23.58 42.21
N VAL A 59 15.84 23.31 41.31
CA VAL A 59 15.82 22.09 40.50
C VAL A 59 16.30 22.40 39.10
N LEU A 60 17.33 21.66 38.67
CA LEU A 60 17.88 21.71 37.32
C LEU A 60 17.84 20.29 36.73
N HIS A 61 17.63 20.19 35.43
CA HIS A 61 17.54 18.89 34.74
C HIS A 61 18.88 18.58 34.04
N ASP A 62 19.40 17.38 34.30
CA ASP A 62 20.61 16.85 33.65
C ASP A 62 20.30 15.79 32.55
N GLY A 63 19.03 15.41 32.42
CA GLY A 63 18.57 14.40 31.49
C GLY A 63 17.31 14.77 30.70
N GLY A 64 16.85 13.88 29.82
CA GLY A 64 15.61 14.07 29.06
C GLY A 64 15.72 14.97 27.82
N GLY A 65 16.90 15.07 27.19
CA GLY A 65 17.14 15.84 25.95
C GLY A 65 18.49 16.57 25.97
N ASN A 66 18.65 17.58 25.12
CA ASN A 66 19.88 18.39 25.11
C ASN A 66 19.86 19.36 26.29
N ARG A 67 20.71 19.13 27.28
CA ARG A 67 20.87 19.95 28.52
C ARG A 67 22.16 20.78 28.54
N SER A 68 22.76 20.99 27.37
CA SER A 68 24.00 21.78 27.27
C SER A 68 23.84 23.20 27.79
N ALA A 69 22.66 23.81 27.67
CA ALA A 69 22.36 25.12 28.22
C ALA A 69 22.34 25.11 29.75
N THR A 70 21.72 24.09 30.37
CA THR A 70 21.69 23.89 31.82
C THR A 70 23.12 23.74 32.38
N VAL A 71 23.91 22.85 31.75
CA VAL A 71 25.32 22.63 32.15
C VAL A 71 26.15 23.91 32.03
N LYS A 72 25.96 24.71 30.97
CA LYS A 72 26.65 26.00 30.80
C LYS A 72 26.20 27.07 31.79
N ALA A 73 24.94 27.07 32.22
CA ALA A 73 24.39 28.01 33.18
C ALA A 73 24.88 27.74 34.62
N LEU A 74 25.14 26.47 34.95
CA LEU A 74 25.43 26.04 36.31
C LEU A 74 26.61 26.75 36.99
N PRO A 75 27.78 26.96 36.37
CA PRO A 75 28.89 27.71 36.99
C PRO A 75 28.50 29.14 37.38
N SER A 76 27.82 29.87 36.50
CA SER A 76 27.38 31.24 36.77
C SER A 76 26.34 31.32 37.88
N ILE A 77 25.44 30.34 37.97
CA ILE A 77 24.46 30.22 39.06
C ILE A 77 25.18 30.00 40.38
N ILE A 78 26.12 29.06 40.46
CA ILE A 78 26.89 28.77 41.67
C ILE A 78 27.68 30.00 42.13
N GLU A 79 28.39 30.63 41.21
CA GLU A 79 29.20 31.80 41.50
C GLU A 79 28.36 32.96 42.03
N TYR A 80 27.21 33.24 41.40
CA TYR A 80 26.28 34.27 41.84
C TYR A 80 25.83 34.07 43.29
N PHE A 81 25.36 32.87 43.66
CA PHE A 81 24.88 32.58 45.00
C PHE A 81 26.01 32.63 46.05
N LEU A 82 27.19 32.10 45.73
CA LEU A 82 28.35 32.19 46.63
C LEU A 82 28.76 33.65 46.90
N GLN A 83 28.77 34.50 45.86
CA GLN A 83 29.10 35.95 46.01
C GLN A 83 28.04 36.70 46.82
N ASN A 84 26.79 36.23 46.84
CA ASN A 84 25.71 36.82 47.62
C ASN A 84 25.55 36.20 49.03
N GLY A 85 26.53 35.43 49.50
CA GLY A 85 26.57 34.91 50.87
C GLY A 85 25.77 33.64 51.10
N TYR A 86 25.29 32.97 50.07
CA TYR A 86 24.63 31.68 50.16
C TYR A 86 25.65 30.54 50.30
N THR A 87 25.24 29.46 50.95
CA THR A 87 26.00 28.21 51.01
C THR A 87 25.19 27.10 50.40
N PHE A 88 25.84 26.18 49.67
CA PHE A 88 25.21 25.02 49.10
C PHE A 88 25.25 23.86 50.11
N THR A 89 24.13 23.15 50.19
CA THR A 89 24.01 21.97 51.05
C THR A 89 23.30 20.80 50.30
N THR A 90 23.38 19.59 50.81
CA THR A 90 22.64 18.47 50.22
C THR A 90 21.20 18.43 50.77
N VAL A 91 20.30 17.78 50.00
CA VAL A 91 18.91 17.55 50.45
C VAL A 91 18.89 16.78 51.76
N ALA A 92 19.81 15.83 51.99
CA ALA A 92 19.95 15.09 53.20
C ALA A 92 20.27 16.00 54.40
N ASP A 93 21.27 16.88 54.24
CA ASP A 93 21.66 17.85 55.27
C ASP A 93 20.51 18.80 55.60
N LEU A 94 19.81 19.31 54.55
CA LEU A 94 18.66 20.20 54.71
C LEU A 94 17.52 19.55 55.53
N MET A 95 17.37 18.21 55.40
CA MET A 95 16.41 17.41 56.17
C MET A 95 16.93 16.99 57.52
N GLY A 96 18.17 17.33 57.89
CA GLY A 96 18.81 16.84 59.12
C GLY A 96 19.02 15.34 59.16
N LYS A 97 19.20 14.72 57.98
CA LYS A 97 19.39 13.27 57.81
C LYS A 97 20.71 12.95 57.16
N THR A 98 21.18 11.73 57.36
CA THR A 98 22.35 11.23 56.62
C THR A 98 21.97 10.87 55.17
N ARG A 99 22.98 10.83 54.29
CA ARG A 99 22.78 10.39 52.91
C ARG A 99 22.14 9.01 52.82
N ASP A 100 22.58 8.09 53.70
CA ASP A 100 22.09 6.69 53.67
C ASP A 100 20.66 6.57 54.21
N GLU A 101 20.17 7.54 55.02
CA GLU A 101 18.76 7.58 55.42
C GLU A 101 17.84 8.09 54.33
N VAL A 102 18.34 9.00 53.48
CA VAL A 102 17.58 9.59 52.36
C VAL A 102 17.68 8.72 51.11
N MET A 103 18.84 8.13 50.88
CA MET A 103 19.16 7.25 49.76
C MET A 103 19.82 5.96 50.31
N PRO A 104 19.06 5.09 50.94
CA PRO A 104 19.64 3.89 51.52
C PRO A 104 20.28 3.00 50.45
N PRO A 105 21.45 2.40 50.72
CA PRO A 105 22.06 1.47 49.79
C PRO A 105 21.11 0.30 49.55
N VAL A 106 21.03 -0.17 48.33
CA VAL A 106 20.17 -1.30 47.94
C VAL A 106 20.74 -2.60 48.52
N PRO A 107 20.18 -3.16 49.59
CA PRO A 107 20.86 -4.18 50.40
C PRO A 107 20.72 -5.61 49.85
N HIS A 108 19.77 -5.87 48.95
CA HIS A 108 19.48 -7.22 48.51
C HIS A 108 19.72 -7.44 47.00
N TYR A 109 20.21 -8.63 46.66
CA TYR A 109 20.44 -9.04 45.27
C TYR A 109 19.17 -8.95 44.40
N GLN A 110 18.02 -9.23 44.99
CA GLN A 110 16.72 -9.13 44.29
C GLN A 110 16.40 -7.69 43.89
N ASP A 111 16.70 -6.70 44.71
CA ASP A 111 16.48 -5.28 44.40
C ASP A 111 17.43 -4.81 43.29
N ASN A 112 18.68 -5.27 43.27
CA ASN A 112 19.63 -5.05 42.20
C ASN A 112 19.16 -5.66 40.88
N TYR A 113 18.52 -6.84 40.91
CA TYR A 113 17.94 -7.48 39.75
C TYR A 113 16.78 -6.63 39.18
N LEU A 114 15.86 -6.19 40.06
CA LEU A 114 14.73 -5.33 39.67
C LEU A 114 15.20 -4.00 39.08
N LEU A 115 16.22 -3.36 39.67
CA LEU A 115 16.82 -2.12 39.15
C LEU A 115 17.43 -2.34 37.79
N ARG A 116 18.23 -3.39 37.59
CA ARG A 116 18.81 -3.73 36.26
C ARG A 116 17.73 -4.08 35.25
N PHE A 117 16.70 -4.82 35.64
CA PHE A 117 15.58 -5.13 34.77
C PHE A 117 14.82 -3.87 34.35
N ASN A 118 14.50 -2.98 35.30
CA ASN A 118 13.83 -1.71 34.98
C ASN A 118 14.70 -0.80 34.10
N SER A 119 16.01 -0.72 34.36
CA SER A 119 16.95 0.02 33.51
C SER A 119 16.99 -0.57 32.10
N ALA A 120 17.10 -1.90 31.96
CA ALA A 120 17.09 -2.57 30.67
C ALA A 120 15.78 -2.36 29.91
N VAL A 121 14.63 -2.40 30.60
CA VAL A 121 13.31 -2.10 30.02
C VAL A 121 13.24 -0.64 29.55
N ALA A 122 13.70 0.31 30.36
CA ALA A 122 13.71 1.73 30.02
C ALA A 122 14.65 2.03 28.83
N GLU A 123 15.86 1.47 28.83
CA GLU A 123 16.82 1.59 27.73
C GLU A 123 16.28 0.97 26.44
N THR A 124 15.76 -0.27 26.54
CA THR A 124 15.15 -0.96 25.39
C THR A 124 13.98 -0.14 24.83
N GLY A 125 13.13 0.40 25.70
CA GLY A 125 12.03 1.29 25.31
C GLY A 125 12.51 2.56 24.62
N TYR A 126 13.59 3.19 25.14
CA TYR A 126 14.17 4.40 24.57
C TYR A 126 14.79 4.15 23.16
N TYR A 127 15.65 3.14 23.04
CA TYR A 127 16.26 2.80 21.76
C TYR A 127 15.24 2.23 20.78
N GLY A 128 14.30 1.41 21.27
CA GLY A 128 13.19 0.91 20.46
C GLY A 128 12.35 2.04 19.87
N ARG A 129 12.02 3.05 20.68
CA ARG A 129 11.33 4.25 20.21
C ARG A 129 12.13 5.02 19.15
N LYS A 130 13.44 5.25 19.37
CA LYS A 130 14.33 5.92 18.40
C LYS A 130 14.40 5.17 17.07
N LEU A 131 14.62 3.86 17.14
CA LEU A 131 14.63 2.99 15.95
C LEU A 131 13.31 3.09 15.20
N PHE A 132 12.20 3.01 15.94
CA PHE A 132 10.87 3.06 15.37
C PHE A 132 10.58 4.41 14.67
N TYR A 133 10.91 5.53 15.29
CA TYR A 133 10.81 6.85 14.64
C TYR A 133 11.71 6.94 13.40
N GLY A 134 12.92 6.41 13.47
CA GLY A 134 13.83 6.36 12.33
C GLY A 134 13.24 5.56 11.15
N LEU A 135 12.68 4.38 11.43
CA LEU A 135 12.00 3.56 10.42
C LEU A 135 10.76 4.25 9.84
N LEU A 136 9.98 4.92 10.67
CA LEU A 136 8.80 5.66 10.23
C LEU A 136 9.19 6.78 9.25
N LEU A 137 10.18 7.59 9.60
CA LEU A 137 10.70 8.66 8.74
C LEU A 137 11.29 8.10 7.44
N LEU A 138 12.04 6.99 7.53
CA LEU A 138 12.59 6.30 6.37
C LEU A 138 11.47 5.84 5.43
N PHE A 139 10.43 5.19 5.95
CA PHE A 139 9.32 4.70 5.13
C PHE A 139 8.49 5.83 4.53
N LEU A 140 8.32 6.93 5.26
CA LEU A 140 7.67 8.13 4.73
C LEU A 140 8.50 8.72 3.57
N LEU A 141 9.81 8.85 3.74
CA LEU A 141 10.73 9.32 2.71
C LEU A 141 10.70 8.41 1.48
N LEU A 142 10.83 7.09 1.69
CA LEU A 142 10.79 6.11 0.60
C LEU A 142 9.46 6.12 -0.14
N GLY A 143 8.34 6.22 0.57
CA GLY A 143 7.01 6.32 -0.03
C GLY A 143 6.83 7.58 -0.88
N THR A 144 7.25 8.74 -0.36
CA THR A 144 7.20 10.02 -1.08
C THR A 144 8.13 10.03 -2.29
N LEU A 145 9.35 9.51 -2.13
CA LEU A 145 10.31 9.36 -3.23
C LEU A 145 9.75 8.44 -4.33
N ARG A 146 9.19 7.28 -3.95
CA ARG A 146 8.55 6.37 -4.89
C ARG A 146 7.45 7.06 -5.70
N MET A 147 6.57 7.81 -5.03
CA MET A 147 5.51 8.54 -5.73
C MET A 147 6.05 9.55 -6.73
N GLY A 148 7.10 10.29 -6.36
CA GLY A 148 7.79 11.20 -7.28
C GLY A 148 8.39 10.48 -8.48
N VAL A 149 9.08 9.36 -8.24
CA VAL A 149 9.67 8.51 -9.29
C VAL A 149 8.57 7.98 -10.22
N ILE A 150 7.49 7.44 -9.68
CA ILE A 150 6.34 6.92 -10.44
C ILE A 150 5.76 8.03 -11.35
N LEU A 151 5.55 9.23 -10.85
CA LEU A 151 5.01 10.33 -11.66
C LEU A 151 5.97 10.75 -12.78
N VAL A 152 7.26 10.86 -12.50
CA VAL A 152 8.28 11.21 -13.51
C VAL A 152 8.31 10.17 -14.62
N PHE A 153 8.38 8.88 -14.29
CA PHE A 153 8.47 7.81 -15.28
C PHE A 153 7.14 7.58 -16.01
N SER A 154 6.00 7.78 -15.37
CA SER A 154 4.71 7.80 -16.06
C SER A 154 4.64 8.91 -17.11
N PHE A 155 5.18 10.08 -16.79
CA PHE A 155 5.24 11.20 -17.75
C PHE A 155 6.21 10.92 -18.91
N LEU A 156 7.37 10.32 -18.63
CA LEU A 156 8.34 9.92 -19.65
C LEU A 156 7.76 8.85 -20.58
N GLU A 157 7.14 7.82 -20.01
CA GLU A 157 6.48 6.76 -20.77
C GLU A 157 5.37 7.31 -21.67
N ARG A 158 4.53 8.20 -21.12
CA ARG A 158 3.49 8.87 -21.92
C ARG A 158 4.07 9.68 -23.07
N ARG A 159 5.21 10.35 -22.88
CA ARG A 159 5.90 11.06 -23.96
C ARG A 159 6.45 10.12 -25.01
N LEU A 160 6.98 8.96 -24.59
CA LEU A 160 7.45 7.93 -25.51
C LEU A 160 6.29 7.36 -26.32
N GLU A 161 5.20 6.95 -25.66
CA GLU A 161 3.98 6.45 -26.28
C GLU A 161 3.45 7.41 -27.36
N LEU A 162 3.37 8.72 -27.07
CA LEU A 162 2.92 9.74 -28.03
C LEU A 162 3.88 9.98 -29.19
N ARG A 163 5.15 9.61 -29.08
CA ARG A 163 6.19 9.78 -30.14
C ARG A 163 6.43 8.50 -30.92
N THR A 164 6.08 7.36 -30.35
CA THR A 164 6.26 6.06 -31.00
C THR A 164 5.16 5.89 -32.04
N THR A 165 5.50 5.97 -33.28
CA THR A 165 4.64 5.56 -34.40
C THR A 165 4.77 4.05 -34.52
N HIS A 166 3.78 3.33 -34.03
CA HIS A 166 3.71 1.90 -34.33
C HIS A 166 3.45 1.71 -35.81
N LEU A 167 4.30 0.93 -36.47
CA LEU A 167 4.05 0.57 -37.88
C LEU A 167 2.79 -0.29 -37.92
N PRO A 168 1.75 0.14 -38.64
CA PRO A 168 0.56 -0.68 -38.77
C PRO A 168 0.92 -2.00 -39.45
N PHE A 169 0.31 -3.08 -39.01
CA PHE A 169 0.39 -4.32 -39.77
C PHE A 169 -0.07 -4.09 -41.20
N THR A 170 0.62 -4.65 -42.18
CA THR A 170 0.21 -4.59 -43.58
C THR A 170 -1.19 -5.17 -43.78
N THR A 171 -1.49 -6.24 -43.06
CA THR A 171 -2.82 -6.84 -42.89
C THR A 171 -3.09 -7.05 -41.42
N PRO A 172 -4.24 -6.58 -40.86
CA PRO A 172 -4.57 -6.81 -39.47
C PRO A 172 -4.55 -8.32 -39.13
N PRO A 173 -3.70 -8.76 -38.19
CA PRO A 173 -3.63 -10.18 -37.83
C PRO A 173 -4.94 -10.68 -37.25
N PHE A 174 -5.19 -11.98 -37.35
CA PHE A 174 -6.34 -12.60 -36.72
C PHE A 174 -6.18 -12.64 -35.20
N VAL A 175 -7.21 -12.25 -34.45
CA VAL A 175 -7.21 -12.16 -32.99
C VAL A 175 -8.37 -12.95 -32.43
N SER A 176 -8.11 -13.78 -31.43
CA SER A 176 -9.17 -14.43 -30.66
C SER A 176 -9.38 -13.74 -29.31
N ILE A 177 -10.59 -13.25 -29.07
CA ILE A 177 -10.97 -12.64 -27.80
C ILE A 177 -11.49 -13.75 -26.88
N ILE A 178 -10.80 -14.01 -25.77
CA ILE A 178 -11.16 -15.04 -24.82
C ILE A 178 -11.93 -14.40 -23.66
N VAL A 179 -13.16 -14.84 -23.45
CA VAL A 179 -14.07 -14.32 -22.40
C VAL A 179 -14.42 -15.46 -21.44
N PRO A 180 -13.68 -15.63 -20.35
CA PRO A 180 -14.02 -16.60 -19.30
C PRO A 180 -15.21 -16.10 -18.47
N ALA A 181 -16.18 -16.95 -18.19
CA ALA A 181 -17.38 -16.61 -17.43
C ALA A 181 -17.73 -17.68 -16.40
N TYR A 182 -18.07 -17.25 -15.20
CA TYR A 182 -18.63 -18.09 -14.14
C TYR A 182 -19.65 -17.32 -13.31
N ASN A 183 -20.94 -17.65 -13.43
CA ASN A 183 -22.07 -16.95 -12.80
C ASN A 183 -22.12 -15.44 -13.16
N GLU A 184 -22.17 -15.16 -14.46
CA GLU A 184 -22.21 -13.81 -15.04
C GLU A 184 -23.50 -13.60 -15.88
N GLU A 185 -24.64 -14.15 -15.45
CA GLU A 185 -25.92 -14.09 -16.18
C GLU A 185 -26.36 -12.65 -16.50
N VAL A 186 -25.97 -11.69 -15.67
CA VAL A 186 -26.32 -10.26 -15.80
C VAL A 186 -25.46 -9.54 -16.84
N ASN A 187 -24.18 -9.92 -16.97
CA ASN A 187 -23.18 -9.17 -17.74
C ASN A 187 -22.84 -9.83 -19.08
N ALA A 188 -22.80 -11.16 -19.15
CA ALA A 188 -22.20 -11.90 -20.25
C ALA A 188 -22.74 -11.50 -21.63
N VAL A 189 -24.07 -11.42 -21.81
CA VAL A 189 -24.69 -11.04 -23.09
C VAL A 189 -24.33 -9.60 -23.49
N GLY A 190 -24.38 -8.66 -22.52
CA GLY A 190 -24.02 -7.26 -22.74
C GLY A 190 -22.55 -7.06 -23.09
N SER A 191 -21.65 -7.80 -22.45
CA SER A 191 -20.21 -7.78 -22.75
C SER A 191 -19.92 -8.31 -24.16
N LEU A 192 -20.51 -9.44 -24.57
CA LEU A 192 -20.34 -9.98 -25.91
C LEU A 192 -20.87 -9.03 -26.99
N HIS A 193 -22.02 -8.39 -26.77
CA HIS A 193 -22.52 -7.35 -27.68
C HIS A 193 -21.58 -6.14 -27.78
N ASN A 194 -20.98 -5.72 -26.66
CA ASN A 194 -19.99 -4.64 -26.66
C ASN A 194 -18.75 -5.04 -27.49
N LEU A 195 -18.22 -6.24 -27.29
CA LEU A 195 -17.04 -6.73 -28.03
C LEU A 195 -17.30 -6.87 -29.54
N LEU A 196 -18.51 -7.28 -29.93
CA LEU A 196 -18.89 -7.37 -31.35
C LEU A 196 -18.94 -5.99 -32.05
N ARG A 197 -19.03 -4.88 -31.30
CA ARG A 197 -18.96 -3.50 -31.83
C ARG A 197 -17.54 -2.99 -32.00
N CYS A 198 -16.50 -3.77 -31.67
CA CYS A 198 -15.13 -3.34 -31.87
C CYS A 198 -14.81 -3.11 -33.36
N ASN A 199 -14.05 -2.05 -33.63
CA ASN A 199 -13.70 -1.62 -35.00
C ASN A 199 -12.62 -2.48 -35.65
N TYR A 200 -12.05 -3.46 -34.92
CA TYR A 200 -11.02 -4.35 -35.43
C TYR A 200 -11.62 -5.35 -36.46
N PRO A 201 -11.06 -5.47 -37.68
CA PRO A 201 -11.75 -6.21 -38.74
C PRO A 201 -11.67 -7.73 -38.62
N ASN A 202 -10.58 -8.27 -38.05
CA ASN A 202 -10.22 -9.67 -38.14
C ASN A 202 -10.14 -10.34 -36.76
N PHE A 203 -11.31 -10.67 -36.17
CA PHE A 203 -11.39 -11.30 -34.86
C PHE A 203 -12.58 -12.27 -34.73
N ASN A 204 -12.47 -13.19 -33.78
CA ASN A 204 -13.58 -13.96 -33.21
C ASN A 204 -13.61 -13.80 -31.69
N ILE A 205 -14.71 -14.23 -31.08
CA ILE A 205 -14.91 -14.27 -29.64
C ILE A 205 -15.09 -15.73 -29.21
N ILE A 206 -14.31 -16.17 -28.22
CA ILE A 206 -14.42 -17.48 -27.62
C ILE A 206 -14.93 -17.27 -26.19
N PHE A 207 -16.22 -17.48 -26.01
CA PHE A 207 -16.85 -17.45 -24.70
C PHE A 207 -16.67 -18.80 -24.02
N VAL A 208 -16.09 -18.81 -22.82
CA VAL A 208 -15.82 -20.03 -22.05
C VAL A 208 -16.64 -20.03 -20.77
N ASN A 209 -17.70 -20.83 -20.74
CA ASN A 209 -18.46 -21.08 -19.52
C ASN A 209 -17.70 -22.08 -18.64
N ASP A 210 -17.30 -21.62 -17.45
CA ASP A 210 -16.56 -22.44 -16.47
C ASP A 210 -17.51 -23.14 -15.47
N GLY A 211 -18.53 -23.82 -15.99
CA GLY A 211 -19.49 -24.58 -15.19
C GLY A 211 -20.39 -23.68 -14.32
N SER A 212 -20.94 -22.60 -14.90
CA SER A 212 -21.88 -21.72 -14.22
C SER A 212 -23.09 -22.45 -13.68
N LYS A 213 -23.58 -22.00 -12.50
CA LYS A 213 -24.75 -22.56 -11.83
C LYS A 213 -26.02 -21.73 -11.99
N ASP A 214 -25.87 -20.52 -12.56
CA ASP A 214 -26.94 -19.61 -12.93
C ASP A 214 -27.32 -19.76 -14.42
N ARG A 215 -28.06 -18.80 -14.96
CA ARG A 215 -28.48 -18.82 -16.37
C ARG A 215 -27.46 -18.26 -17.35
N THR A 216 -26.18 -18.07 -16.95
CA THR A 216 -25.11 -17.51 -17.82
C THR A 216 -25.05 -18.23 -19.16
N LEU A 217 -24.91 -19.55 -19.15
CA LEU A 217 -24.76 -20.35 -20.36
C LEU A 217 -26.01 -20.30 -21.26
N ASP A 218 -27.20 -20.45 -20.67
CA ASP A 218 -28.46 -20.42 -21.39
C ASP A 218 -28.69 -19.04 -22.03
N SER A 219 -28.44 -17.97 -21.30
CA SER A 219 -28.57 -16.59 -21.80
C SER A 219 -27.67 -16.34 -23.00
N VAL A 220 -26.42 -16.80 -22.94
CA VAL A 220 -25.46 -16.64 -24.04
C VAL A 220 -25.81 -17.53 -25.22
N ARG A 221 -26.18 -18.78 -25.01
CA ARG A 221 -26.64 -19.71 -26.06
C ARG A 221 -27.86 -19.18 -26.80
N ASN A 222 -28.84 -18.67 -26.11
CA ASN A 222 -30.08 -18.14 -26.72
C ASN A 222 -29.81 -17.01 -27.71
N VAL A 223 -28.75 -16.22 -27.49
CA VAL A 223 -28.43 -15.04 -28.31
C VAL A 223 -27.38 -15.35 -29.38
N PHE A 224 -26.36 -16.17 -29.06
CA PHE A 224 -25.14 -16.27 -29.87
C PHE A 224 -24.86 -17.65 -30.48
N THR A 225 -25.73 -18.67 -30.29
CA THR A 225 -25.45 -20.02 -30.79
C THR A 225 -25.12 -20.06 -32.29
N ASN A 226 -25.76 -19.22 -33.10
CA ASN A 226 -25.55 -19.17 -34.55
C ASN A 226 -24.76 -17.95 -35.01
N HIS A 227 -24.09 -17.23 -34.10
CA HIS A 227 -23.36 -16.04 -34.48
C HIS A 227 -21.97 -16.39 -35.07
N PRO A 228 -21.63 -15.97 -36.32
CA PRO A 228 -20.45 -16.45 -37.03
C PRO A 228 -19.12 -16.09 -36.37
N ARG A 229 -19.09 -15.08 -35.49
CA ARG A 229 -17.89 -14.65 -34.78
C ARG A 229 -17.85 -15.10 -33.33
N VAL A 230 -18.83 -15.85 -32.82
CA VAL A 230 -18.89 -16.26 -31.40
C VAL A 230 -18.88 -17.78 -31.29
N THR A 231 -17.86 -18.28 -30.64
CA THR A 231 -17.76 -19.70 -30.25
C THR A 231 -18.06 -19.85 -28.77
N ILE A 232 -18.96 -20.75 -28.41
CA ILE A 232 -19.35 -21.01 -27.01
C ILE A 232 -18.75 -22.34 -26.58
N LEU A 233 -17.87 -22.30 -25.60
CA LEU A 233 -17.28 -23.47 -24.96
C LEU A 233 -17.88 -23.65 -23.57
N ASP A 234 -18.19 -24.89 -23.21
CA ASP A 234 -18.76 -25.26 -21.92
C ASP A 234 -17.88 -26.32 -21.26
N LYS A 235 -17.46 -26.10 -20.02
CA LYS A 235 -16.59 -27.02 -19.29
C LYS A 235 -16.95 -27.09 -17.81
N PRO A 236 -16.63 -28.19 -17.12
CA PRO A 236 -16.71 -28.23 -15.67
C PRO A 236 -15.87 -27.12 -15.02
N ASN A 237 -16.32 -26.58 -13.86
CA ASN A 237 -15.61 -25.51 -13.16
C ASN A 237 -14.20 -25.94 -12.79
N GLY A 238 -13.24 -25.16 -13.22
CA GLY A 238 -11.80 -25.31 -12.94
C GLY A 238 -11.12 -23.98 -12.57
N GLY A 239 -11.90 -22.91 -12.46
CA GLY A 239 -11.43 -21.56 -12.17
C GLY A 239 -10.98 -20.79 -13.43
N LYS A 240 -10.78 -19.49 -13.26
CA LYS A 240 -10.50 -18.53 -14.35
C LYS A 240 -9.29 -18.96 -15.21
N ALA A 241 -8.18 -19.33 -14.59
CA ALA A 241 -6.98 -19.79 -15.31
C ALA A 241 -7.27 -20.99 -16.21
N SER A 242 -8.05 -21.96 -15.72
CA SER A 242 -8.47 -23.14 -16.49
C SER A 242 -9.38 -22.75 -17.65
N ALA A 243 -10.30 -21.81 -17.46
CA ALA A 243 -11.18 -21.32 -18.53
C ALA A 243 -10.39 -20.57 -19.61
N LEU A 244 -9.44 -19.68 -19.21
CA LEU A 244 -8.55 -19.00 -20.14
C LEU A 244 -7.71 -20.00 -20.95
N SER A 245 -7.06 -20.96 -20.29
CA SER A 245 -6.26 -21.99 -20.96
C SER A 245 -7.09 -22.82 -21.94
N HIS A 246 -8.32 -23.16 -21.58
CA HIS A 246 -9.23 -23.90 -22.47
C HIS A 246 -9.64 -23.10 -23.71
N GLY A 247 -9.95 -21.80 -23.53
CA GLY A 247 -10.25 -20.92 -24.65
C GLY A 247 -9.04 -20.69 -25.56
N ILE A 248 -7.84 -20.49 -25.00
CA ILE A 248 -6.60 -20.33 -25.76
C ILE A 248 -6.24 -21.59 -26.56
N ALA A 249 -6.46 -22.76 -25.97
CA ALA A 249 -6.19 -24.04 -26.64
C ALA A 249 -7.17 -24.34 -27.80
N SER A 250 -8.30 -23.63 -27.89
CA SER A 250 -9.31 -23.81 -28.93
C SER A 250 -9.10 -22.90 -30.16
N THR A 251 -8.00 -22.17 -30.24
CA THR A 251 -7.69 -21.26 -31.34
C THR A 251 -6.25 -21.39 -31.79
N ASP A 252 -6.04 -21.22 -33.11
CA ASP A 252 -4.72 -21.13 -33.76
C ASP A 252 -4.27 -19.69 -33.99
N ALA A 253 -4.99 -18.69 -33.40
CA ALA A 253 -4.62 -17.27 -33.54
C ALA A 253 -3.26 -16.98 -32.92
N ASP A 254 -2.39 -16.23 -33.62
CA ASP A 254 -1.10 -15.82 -33.09
C ASP A 254 -1.22 -14.87 -31.88
N PHE A 255 -2.38 -14.20 -31.76
CA PHE A 255 -2.66 -13.24 -30.72
C PHE A 255 -4.00 -13.52 -30.05
N VAL A 256 -4.02 -13.43 -28.74
CA VAL A 256 -5.23 -13.54 -27.95
C VAL A 256 -5.45 -12.32 -27.09
N VAL A 257 -6.71 -11.89 -26.95
CA VAL A 257 -7.09 -10.81 -26.03
C VAL A 257 -7.99 -11.39 -24.95
N CYS A 258 -7.55 -11.36 -23.69
CA CYS A 258 -8.33 -11.83 -22.56
C CYS A 258 -9.15 -10.68 -21.98
N ILE A 259 -10.47 -10.86 -21.84
CA ILE A 259 -11.39 -9.83 -21.34
C ILE A 259 -12.38 -10.49 -20.36
N ASP A 260 -12.54 -9.92 -19.17
CA ASP A 260 -13.51 -10.42 -18.19
C ASP A 260 -14.96 -10.23 -18.68
N ALA A 261 -15.84 -11.15 -18.34
CA ALA A 261 -17.24 -11.17 -18.79
C ALA A 261 -18.09 -10.00 -18.25
N ASP A 262 -17.59 -9.23 -17.27
CA ASP A 262 -18.20 -8.02 -16.71
C ASP A 262 -17.58 -6.72 -17.25
N THR A 263 -16.72 -6.82 -18.25
CA THR A 263 -15.94 -5.70 -18.78
C THR A 263 -16.48 -5.24 -20.14
N LYS A 264 -16.49 -3.93 -20.35
CA LYS A 264 -16.79 -3.27 -21.63
C LYS A 264 -15.57 -2.57 -22.16
N LEU A 265 -15.19 -2.89 -23.38
CA LEU A 265 -14.04 -2.31 -24.07
C LEU A 265 -14.49 -1.18 -25.01
N ARG A 266 -13.68 -0.12 -25.14
CA ARG A 266 -13.88 0.88 -26.20
C ARG A 266 -13.78 0.23 -27.58
N PRO A 267 -14.54 0.73 -28.58
CA PRO A 267 -14.55 0.13 -29.92
C PRO A 267 -13.18 0.03 -30.61
N ASP A 268 -12.29 0.98 -30.35
CA ASP A 268 -10.92 1.04 -30.88
C ASP A 268 -9.89 0.22 -30.10
N GLY A 269 -10.28 -0.31 -28.93
CA GLY A 269 -9.37 -0.90 -27.96
C GLY A 269 -8.55 -2.08 -28.48
N ILE A 270 -9.14 -2.99 -29.27
CA ILE A 270 -8.38 -4.13 -29.84
C ILE A 270 -7.30 -3.65 -30.79
N GLY A 271 -7.64 -2.72 -31.69
CA GLY A 271 -6.67 -2.15 -32.63
C GLY A 271 -5.49 -1.47 -31.95
N LEU A 272 -5.78 -0.71 -30.88
CA LEU A 272 -4.77 -0.05 -30.05
C LEU A 272 -3.84 -1.05 -29.34
N LEU A 273 -4.37 -2.13 -28.79
CA LEU A 273 -3.54 -3.18 -28.19
C LEU A 273 -2.67 -3.89 -29.22
N MET A 274 -3.22 -4.17 -30.39
CA MET A 274 -2.54 -4.96 -31.40
C MET A 274 -1.36 -4.22 -32.04
N GLN A 275 -1.38 -2.89 -32.16
CA GLN A 275 -0.29 -2.12 -32.76
C GLN A 275 1.08 -2.34 -32.11
N HIS A 276 1.12 -2.68 -30.81
CA HIS A 276 2.36 -2.96 -30.08
C HIS A 276 3.05 -4.26 -30.53
N PHE A 277 2.31 -5.21 -31.07
CA PHE A 277 2.85 -6.51 -31.47
C PHE A 277 3.57 -6.50 -32.84
N SER A 278 3.68 -5.34 -33.49
CA SER A 278 4.61 -5.14 -34.60
C SER A 278 6.08 -5.35 -34.16
N ASP A 279 6.38 -5.17 -32.87
CA ASP A 279 7.63 -5.56 -32.26
C ASP A 279 7.53 -7.03 -31.78
N GLU A 280 8.41 -7.89 -32.29
CA GLU A 280 8.42 -9.31 -31.94
C GLU A 280 8.85 -9.59 -30.48
N THR A 281 9.51 -8.66 -29.83
CA THR A 281 9.92 -8.76 -28.42
C THR A 281 8.77 -8.57 -27.46
N VAL A 282 7.68 -7.94 -27.90
CA VAL A 282 6.48 -7.72 -27.10
C VAL A 282 5.69 -9.01 -26.95
N GLY A 283 5.62 -9.49 -25.72
CA GLY A 283 4.87 -10.69 -25.34
C GLY A 283 3.45 -10.41 -24.89
N ALA A 284 3.22 -9.27 -24.21
CA ALA A 284 1.89 -8.88 -23.77
C ALA A 284 1.72 -7.35 -23.74
N VAL A 285 0.46 -6.92 -23.81
CA VAL A 285 0.07 -5.51 -23.71
C VAL A 285 -1.06 -5.38 -22.71
N ALA A 286 -0.84 -4.57 -21.68
CA ALA A 286 -1.85 -4.25 -20.67
C ALA A 286 -2.68 -3.06 -21.15
N GLY A 287 -4.00 -3.21 -21.21
CA GLY A 287 -4.89 -2.06 -21.42
C GLY A 287 -5.15 -1.29 -20.11
N LYS A 288 -5.83 -0.17 -20.24
CA LYS A 288 -6.23 0.71 -19.15
C LYS A 288 -7.57 0.28 -18.58
N VAL A 289 -7.63 0.06 -17.27
CA VAL A 289 -8.87 -0.31 -16.59
C VAL A 289 -9.44 0.88 -15.82
N LYS A 290 -10.73 1.13 -16.00
CA LYS A 290 -11.50 2.13 -15.25
C LYS A 290 -12.71 1.51 -14.58
N VAL A 291 -13.19 2.13 -13.52
CA VAL A 291 -14.41 1.72 -12.82
C VAL A 291 -15.64 2.14 -13.63
N GLY A 292 -16.48 1.17 -13.99
CA GLY A 292 -17.69 1.39 -14.78
C GLY A 292 -18.96 1.63 -13.97
N ASN A 293 -18.97 1.28 -12.67
CA ASN A 293 -20.12 1.40 -11.76
C ASN A 293 -19.83 2.37 -10.59
N ASP A 294 -19.33 3.56 -10.88
CA ASP A 294 -18.95 4.57 -9.90
C ASP A 294 -20.17 5.27 -9.27
N ARG A 295 -20.83 4.66 -8.25
CA ARG A 295 -22.15 5.05 -7.73
C ARG A 295 -22.21 5.36 -6.23
N ASN A 296 -21.30 4.80 -5.43
CA ASN A 296 -21.30 4.98 -3.99
C ASN A 296 -19.89 5.31 -3.48
N ILE A 297 -19.75 5.65 -2.20
CA ILE A 297 -18.49 6.06 -1.61
C ILE A 297 -17.38 5.01 -1.79
N LEU A 298 -17.73 3.72 -1.69
CA LEU A 298 -16.76 2.63 -1.84
C LEU A 298 -16.29 2.49 -3.30
N THR A 299 -17.18 2.66 -4.28
CA THR A 299 -16.83 2.66 -5.70
C THR A 299 -16.08 3.93 -6.10
N HIS A 300 -16.38 5.09 -5.52
CA HIS A 300 -15.56 6.31 -5.67
C HIS A 300 -14.14 6.10 -5.17
N TRP A 301 -13.95 5.49 -4.00
CA TRP A 301 -12.62 5.18 -3.48
C TRP A 301 -11.84 4.22 -4.38
N GLN A 302 -12.52 3.22 -4.94
CA GLN A 302 -11.90 2.31 -5.90
C GLN A 302 -11.55 3.02 -7.21
N SER A 303 -12.40 3.94 -7.70
CA SER A 303 -12.12 4.76 -8.88
C SER A 303 -10.87 5.64 -8.67
N ILE A 304 -10.71 6.26 -7.49
CA ILE A 304 -9.51 7.01 -7.13
C ILE A 304 -8.27 6.09 -7.12
N GLU A 305 -8.36 4.92 -6.48
CA GLU A 305 -7.26 3.95 -6.43
C GLU A 305 -6.84 3.48 -7.83
N TYR A 306 -7.79 3.18 -8.72
CA TYR A 306 -7.49 2.78 -10.10
C TYR A 306 -6.73 3.87 -10.84
N THR A 307 -7.13 5.13 -10.68
CA THR A 307 -6.48 6.28 -11.31
C THR A 307 -5.10 6.53 -10.70
N THR A 308 -5.00 6.66 -9.38
CA THR A 308 -3.78 7.15 -8.70
C THR A 308 -2.71 6.10 -8.48
N SER A 309 -3.07 4.82 -8.53
CA SER A 309 -2.19 3.71 -8.19
C SER A 309 -2.06 2.71 -9.34
N GLN A 310 -3.18 2.08 -9.76
CA GLN A 310 -3.07 0.99 -10.73
C GLN A 310 -2.64 1.45 -12.14
N ASN A 311 -3.22 2.53 -12.67
CA ASN A 311 -2.92 3.00 -14.02
C ASN A 311 -1.58 3.75 -14.07
N ILE A 312 -1.35 4.66 -13.13
CA ILE A 312 -0.10 5.44 -13.08
C ILE A 312 1.10 4.54 -12.79
N ASP A 313 1.00 3.63 -11.81
CA ASP A 313 2.08 2.67 -11.53
C ASP A 313 2.38 1.82 -12.78
N ARG A 314 1.34 1.29 -13.44
CA ARG A 314 1.53 0.46 -14.64
C ARG A 314 2.25 1.21 -15.75
N MET A 315 1.91 2.47 -15.96
CA MET A 315 2.58 3.34 -16.93
C MET A 315 4.05 3.56 -16.58
N ALA A 316 4.36 3.88 -15.32
CA ALA A 316 5.74 4.02 -14.88
C ALA A 316 6.55 2.73 -15.01
N PHE A 317 5.95 1.60 -14.67
CA PHE A 317 6.61 0.29 -14.79
C PHE A 317 6.75 -0.19 -16.24
N ALA A 318 5.93 0.30 -17.18
CA ALA A 318 6.13 0.07 -18.60
C ALA A 318 7.50 0.59 -19.08
N TYR A 319 7.87 1.79 -18.64
CA TYR A 319 9.17 2.40 -18.96
C TYR A 319 10.37 1.49 -18.63
N PHE A 320 10.26 0.71 -17.55
CA PHE A 320 11.31 -0.21 -17.10
C PHE A 320 11.14 -1.65 -17.61
N ASN A 321 10.13 -1.95 -18.40
CA ASN A 321 9.71 -3.33 -18.66
C ASN A 321 9.55 -4.13 -17.33
N ALA A 322 8.81 -3.60 -16.38
CA ALA A 322 8.65 -4.11 -15.03
C ALA A 322 7.18 -4.20 -14.61
N ILE A 323 6.24 -4.16 -15.56
CA ILE A 323 4.81 -4.36 -15.29
C ILE A 323 4.60 -5.73 -14.65
N THR A 324 3.98 -5.75 -13.48
CA THR A 324 3.77 -6.97 -12.71
C THR A 324 2.43 -7.65 -12.96
N VAL A 325 1.48 -6.94 -13.57
CA VAL A 325 0.12 -7.42 -13.83
C VAL A 325 -0.39 -6.88 -15.15
N VAL A 326 -0.60 -7.75 -16.12
CA VAL A 326 -1.47 -7.49 -17.28
C VAL A 326 -2.90 -7.82 -16.83
N PRO A 327 -3.80 -6.82 -16.69
CA PRO A 327 -5.07 -7.01 -16.01
C PRO A 327 -5.97 -7.99 -16.75
N GLY A 328 -6.62 -8.90 -16.02
CA GLY A 328 -7.59 -9.84 -16.59
C GLY A 328 -8.79 -9.17 -17.26
N ALA A 329 -9.09 -7.91 -16.86
CA ALA A 329 -10.16 -7.13 -17.48
C ALA A 329 -9.84 -6.70 -18.92
N VAL A 330 -8.56 -6.49 -19.27
CA VAL A 330 -8.10 -6.21 -20.63
C VAL A 330 -6.59 -6.45 -20.78
N GLY A 331 -6.24 -7.57 -21.40
CA GLY A 331 -4.86 -7.93 -21.67
C GLY A 331 -4.74 -8.61 -23.03
N ALA A 332 -3.80 -8.17 -23.86
CA ALA A 332 -3.47 -8.82 -25.11
C ALA A 332 -2.15 -9.58 -24.96
N PHE A 333 -2.07 -10.75 -25.61
CA PHE A 333 -0.92 -11.65 -25.49
C PHE A 333 -0.52 -12.23 -26.82
N ARG A 334 0.78 -12.34 -27.06
CA ARG A 334 1.33 -13.16 -28.15
C ARG A 334 1.30 -14.62 -27.71
N GLN A 335 0.68 -15.51 -28.50
CA GLN A 335 0.49 -16.91 -28.12
C GLN A 335 1.82 -17.64 -27.90
N LYS A 336 2.83 -17.39 -28.72
CA LYS A 336 4.19 -17.94 -28.54
C LYS A 336 4.78 -17.55 -27.17
N ALA A 337 4.54 -16.30 -26.71
CA ALA A 337 5.02 -15.83 -25.40
C ALA A 337 4.27 -16.49 -24.25
N LEU A 338 2.95 -16.69 -24.38
CA LEU A 338 2.15 -17.48 -23.43
C LEU A 338 2.66 -18.90 -23.32
N GLN A 339 2.92 -19.57 -24.45
CA GLN A 339 3.44 -20.94 -24.51
C GLN A 339 4.83 -21.03 -23.85
N ALA A 340 5.74 -20.10 -24.17
CA ALA A 340 7.07 -20.04 -23.57
C ALA A 340 7.02 -19.84 -22.06
N ALA A 341 6.04 -19.09 -21.55
CA ALA A 341 5.80 -18.89 -20.11
C ALA A 341 5.02 -20.04 -19.45
N GLY A 342 4.58 -21.07 -20.19
CA GLY A 342 3.82 -22.23 -19.68
C GLY A 342 2.33 -22.00 -19.51
N GLY A 343 1.75 -20.97 -20.15
CA GLY A 343 0.32 -20.66 -20.12
C GLY A 343 -0.22 -20.22 -18.76
N PHE A 344 -1.51 -20.04 -18.66
CA PHE A 344 -2.16 -19.73 -17.37
C PHE A 344 -2.21 -20.97 -16.48
N THR A 345 -1.88 -20.80 -15.18
CA THR A 345 -1.87 -21.87 -14.18
C THR A 345 -2.79 -21.55 -13.02
N SER A 346 -3.33 -22.58 -12.34
CA SER A 346 -4.30 -22.43 -11.24
C SER A 346 -3.64 -22.49 -9.85
N ASP A 347 -2.31 -22.45 -9.77
CA ASP A 347 -1.55 -22.56 -8.52
C ASP A 347 -1.44 -21.24 -7.74
N THR A 348 -1.93 -20.15 -8.30
CA THR A 348 -2.06 -18.84 -7.62
C THR A 348 -3.46 -18.27 -7.78
N LEU A 349 -3.89 -17.41 -6.83
CA LEU A 349 -5.18 -16.70 -6.93
C LEU A 349 -5.15 -15.44 -7.82
N ALA A 350 -3.97 -15.07 -8.33
CA ALA A 350 -3.76 -13.98 -9.28
C ALA A 350 -3.03 -14.54 -10.50
N GLU A 351 -3.77 -15.24 -11.34
CA GLU A 351 -3.30 -15.88 -12.57
C GLU A 351 -2.68 -14.87 -13.55
N ASP A 352 -3.20 -13.63 -13.54
CA ASP A 352 -2.75 -12.51 -14.35
C ASP A 352 -1.37 -11.98 -13.89
N CYS A 353 -1.16 -11.86 -12.60
CA CYS A 353 0.15 -11.52 -12.04
C CYS A 353 1.17 -12.64 -12.32
N ASP A 354 0.81 -13.88 -12.06
CA ASP A 354 1.71 -15.02 -12.23
C ASP A 354 2.19 -15.16 -13.68
N ILE A 355 1.28 -15.13 -14.66
CA ILE A 355 1.66 -15.23 -16.07
C ILE A 355 2.53 -14.04 -16.51
N THR A 356 2.21 -12.82 -16.04
CA THR A 356 2.99 -11.61 -16.35
C THR A 356 4.43 -11.75 -15.86
N LEU A 357 4.64 -12.17 -14.61
CA LEU A 357 5.99 -12.37 -14.05
C LEU A 357 6.76 -13.46 -14.81
N ARG A 358 6.09 -14.56 -15.19
CA ARG A 358 6.72 -15.64 -15.96
C ARG A 358 7.11 -15.21 -17.38
N MET A 359 6.30 -14.36 -18.03
CA MET A 359 6.67 -13.79 -19.34
C MET A 359 7.88 -12.85 -19.24
N LEU A 360 7.98 -12.02 -18.21
CA LEU A 360 9.17 -11.21 -17.94
C LEU A 360 10.41 -12.10 -17.70
N ARG A 361 10.26 -13.24 -17.01
CA ARG A 361 11.37 -14.22 -16.81
C ARG A 361 11.84 -14.83 -18.13
N CYS A 362 10.94 -15.01 -19.09
CA CYS A 362 11.27 -15.48 -20.43
C CYS A 362 11.91 -14.39 -21.31
N GLY A 363 12.03 -13.15 -20.81
CA GLY A 363 12.68 -12.04 -21.51
C GLY A 363 11.77 -11.24 -22.44
N TYR A 364 10.47 -11.49 -22.42
CA TYR A 364 9.52 -10.72 -23.22
C TYR A 364 9.30 -9.33 -22.63
N GLN A 365 8.95 -8.37 -23.48
CA GLN A 365 8.52 -7.05 -23.08
C GLN A 365 7.01 -7.06 -22.79
N ILE A 366 6.62 -6.32 -21.75
CA ILE A 366 5.22 -6.10 -21.38
C ILE A 366 4.94 -4.61 -21.51
N ASN A 367 4.13 -4.26 -22.49
CA ASN A 367 3.77 -2.87 -22.78
C ASN A 367 2.45 -2.47 -22.09
N HIS A 368 2.21 -1.18 -22.03
CA HIS A 368 0.95 -0.60 -21.59
C HIS A 368 0.36 0.28 -22.71
N GLU A 369 -0.94 0.11 -22.98
CA GLU A 369 -1.68 0.97 -23.91
C GLU A 369 -2.72 1.78 -23.14
N ASN A 370 -2.42 3.05 -22.93
CA ASN A 370 -3.24 3.94 -22.11
C ASN A 370 -4.56 4.34 -22.78
N SER A 371 -4.65 4.22 -24.10
CA SER A 371 -5.85 4.57 -24.88
C SER A 371 -6.81 3.40 -25.02
N ALA A 372 -6.37 2.16 -24.81
CA ALA A 372 -7.23 0.96 -24.80
C ALA A 372 -7.98 0.84 -23.47
N VAL A 373 -9.07 1.61 -23.33
CA VAL A 373 -9.83 1.73 -22.09
C VAL A 373 -10.89 0.64 -21.99
N ALA A 374 -10.88 -0.06 -20.87
CA ALA A 374 -11.89 -1.03 -20.46
C ALA A 374 -12.59 -0.59 -19.16
N LEU A 375 -13.91 -0.64 -19.15
CA LEU A 375 -14.75 -0.34 -18.00
C LEU A 375 -15.16 -1.65 -17.33
N THR A 376 -14.79 -1.85 -16.07
CA THR A 376 -15.10 -3.07 -15.31
C THR A 376 -15.99 -2.78 -14.11
N GLU A 377 -16.72 -3.77 -13.64
CA GLU A 377 -17.55 -3.68 -12.44
C GLU A 377 -16.70 -3.92 -11.18
N VAL A 378 -16.71 -2.94 -10.27
CA VAL A 378 -16.06 -3.07 -8.95
C VAL A 378 -17.08 -3.37 -7.85
N PRO A 379 -16.67 -4.01 -6.73
CA PRO A 379 -17.54 -4.30 -5.60
C PRO A 379 -18.24 -3.06 -5.03
N GLU A 380 -19.55 -3.13 -4.90
CA GLU A 380 -20.38 -2.07 -4.30
C GLU A 380 -20.58 -2.24 -2.79
N THR A 381 -20.28 -3.43 -2.24
CA THR A 381 -20.43 -3.73 -0.82
C THR A 381 -19.08 -4.03 -0.16
N LEU A 382 -18.96 -3.66 1.13
CA LEU A 382 -17.74 -3.89 1.90
C LEU A 382 -17.33 -5.38 1.93
N LYS A 383 -18.31 -6.29 2.08
CA LYS A 383 -18.04 -7.74 2.13
C LYS A 383 -17.41 -8.24 0.83
N GLN A 384 -17.93 -7.82 -0.32
CA GLN A 384 -17.39 -8.19 -1.63
C GLN A 384 -16.03 -7.55 -1.88
N PHE A 385 -15.86 -6.28 -1.49
CA PHE A 385 -14.60 -5.56 -1.55
C PHE A 385 -13.50 -6.29 -0.78
N MET A 386 -13.73 -6.62 0.49
CA MET A 386 -12.77 -7.33 1.33
C MET A 386 -12.38 -8.69 0.73
N LYS A 387 -13.36 -9.43 0.18
CA LYS A 387 -13.13 -10.72 -0.49
C LYS A 387 -12.27 -10.56 -1.75
N GLN A 388 -12.56 -9.55 -2.58
CA GLN A 388 -11.78 -9.26 -3.79
C GLN A 388 -10.34 -8.86 -3.44
N ARG A 389 -10.17 -7.93 -2.48
CA ARG A 389 -8.85 -7.44 -2.06
C ARG A 389 -8.02 -8.53 -1.40
N PHE A 390 -8.64 -9.39 -0.61
CA PHE A 390 -7.95 -10.55 -0.05
C PHE A 390 -7.40 -11.46 -1.18
N ARG A 391 -8.23 -11.79 -2.17
CA ARG A 391 -7.82 -12.61 -3.31
C ARG A 391 -6.64 -12.00 -4.06
N TRP A 392 -6.69 -10.69 -4.34
CA TRP A 392 -5.62 -9.99 -5.02
C TRP A 392 -4.33 -9.94 -4.20
N THR A 393 -4.44 -9.59 -2.92
CA THR A 393 -3.26 -9.47 -2.05
C THR A 393 -2.61 -10.85 -1.82
N PHE A 394 -3.42 -11.87 -1.55
CA PHE A 394 -2.91 -13.22 -1.34
C PHE A 394 -2.33 -13.82 -2.63
N GLY A 395 -3.00 -13.64 -3.77
CA GLY A 395 -2.56 -14.15 -5.07
C GLY A 395 -1.25 -13.50 -5.55
N VAL A 396 -1.10 -12.18 -5.41
CA VAL A 396 0.17 -11.50 -5.72
C VAL A 396 1.29 -11.98 -4.79
N MET A 397 1.01 -12.23 -3.51
CA MET A 397 1.99 -12.80 -2.58
C MET A 397 2.42 -14.21 -3.01
N GLN A 398 1.47 -15.06 -3.44
CA GLN A 398 1.79 -16.38 -4.00
C GLN A 398 2.67 -16.26 -5.25
N SER A 399 2.33 -15.34 -6.17
CA SER A 399 3.10 -15.10 -7.39
C SER A 399 4.52 -14.59 -7.09
N CYS A 400 4.70 -13.70 -6.11
CA CYS A 400 6.01 -13.26 -5.63
C CYS A 400 6.81 -14.44 -5.03
N TRP A 401 6.17 -15.26 -4.21
CA TRP A 401 6.82 -16.42 -3.59
C TRP A 401 7.25 -17.47 -4.63
N LYS A 402 6.41 -17.73 -5.62
CA LYS A 402 6.71 -18.63 -6.76
C LYS A 402 7.92 -18.15 -7.56
N ASN A 403 8.08 -16.83 -7.69
CA ASN A 403 9.16 -16.18 -8.45
C ASN A 403 10.30 -15.60 -7.58
N ARG A 404 10.41 -16.00 -6.29
CA ARG A 404 11.37 -15.42 -5.33
C ARG A 404 12.83 -15.54 -5.72
N ASP A 405 13.20 -16.55 -6.50
CA ASP A 405 14.54 -16.75 -7.04
C ASP A 405 14.98 -15.66 -8.04
N ALA A 406 14.03 -14.90 -8.55
CA ALA A 406 14.31 -13.75 -9.41
C ALA A 406 14.64 -12.48 -8.60
N LEU A 407 14.34 -12.43 -7.31
CA LEU A 407 14.60 -11.26 -6.47
C LEU A 407 16.11 -10.98 -6.38
N LEU A 408 16.50 -9.74 -6.71
CA LEU A 408 17.89 -9.26 -6.74
C LEU A 408 18.83 -10.13 -7.63
N ASN A 409 18.27 -10.83 -8.61
CA ASN A 409 19.01 -11.69 -9.52
C ASN A 409 19.24 -10.99 -10.86
N THR A 410 20.51 -10.77 -11.21
CA THR A 410 20.92 -10.06 -12.42
C THR A 410 20.42 -10.69 -13.72
N ARG A 411 20.17 -12.00 -13.73
CA ARG A 411 19.62 -12.73 -14.87
C ARG A 411 18.25 -12.17 -15.30
N TYR A 412 17.43 -11.72 -14.32
CA TYR A 412 16.06 -11.27 -14.55
C TYR A 412 15.93 -9.74 -14.60
N LYS A 413 17.07 -9.03 -14.65
CA LYS A 413 17.11 -7.56 -14.88
C LYS A 413 16.07 -6.80 -14.03
N ASN A 414 15.22 -6.02 -14.68
CA ASN A 414 14.25 -5.15 -14.02
C ASN A 414 13.15 -5.92 -13.25
N LEU A 415 12.84 -7.16 -13.61
CA LEU A 415 11.96 -7.99 -12.78
C LEU A 415 12.56 -8.17 -11.37
N GLY A 416 13.88 -8.48 -11.30
CA GLY A 416 14.55 -8.74 -10.03
C GLY A 416 14.89 -7.49 -9.23
N PHE A 417 15.23 -6.37 -9.88
CA PHE A 417 15.72 -5.16 -9.21
C PHE A 417 14.67 -4.04 -9.08
N VAL A 418 13.58 -4.08 -9.85
CA VAL A 418 12.54 -3.05 -9.84
C VAL A 418 11.20 -3.67 -9.42
N ALA A 419 10.67 -4.62 -10.19
CA ALA A 419 9.32 -5.12 -10.02
C ALA A 419 9.10 -5.85 -8.68
N LEU A 420 9.89 -6.88 -8.39
CA LEU A 420 9.76 -7.66 -7.15
C LEU A 420 10.11 -6.86 -5.90
N PRO A 421 11.21 -6.06 -5.85
CA PRO A 421 11.48 -5.19 -4.71
C PRO A 421 10.38 -4.17 -4.43
N ASP A 422 9.82 -3.53 -5.46
CA ASP A 422 8.71 -2.59 -5.31
C ASP A 422 7.47 -3.29 -4.71
N LEU A 423 7.07 -4.44 -5.25
CA LEU A 423 5.96 -5.22 -4.72
C LEU A 423 6.18 -5.60 -3.24
N LEU A 424 7.35 -6.13 -2.90
CA LEU A 424 7.64 -6.58 -1.53
C LEU A 424 7.71 -5.41 -0.55
N LEU A 425 8.35 -4.32 -0.93
CA LEU A 425 8.55 -3.18 -0.05
C LEU A 425 7.27 -2.35 0.12
N PHE A 426 6.67 -1.90 -0.99
CA PHE A 426 5.58 -0.92 -0.94
C PHE A 426 4.19 -1.54 -0.82
N ARG A 427 3.99 -2.78 -1.27
CA ARG A 427 2.70 -3.46 -1.15
C ARG A 427 2.57 -4.28 0.14
N TYR A 428 3.68 -4.79 0.70
CA TYR A 428 3.65 -5.67 1.87
C TYR A 428 4.38 -5.08 3.07
N THR A 429 5.67 -4.71 2.95
CA THR A 429 6.50 -4.34 4.10
C THR A 429 6.07 -3.01 4.72
N ILE A 430 6.09 -1.92 3.95
CA ILE A 430 5.76 -0.58 4.48
C ILE A 430 4.34 -0.52 5.08
N PRO A 431 3.28 -1.07 4.45
CA PRO A 431 1.95 -1.01 5.03
C PRO A 431 1.81 -1.73 6.38
N LEU A 432 2.64 -2.73 6.70
CA LEU A 432 2.64 -3.37 8.02
C LEU A 432 2.97 -2.41 9.16
N PHE A 433 3.72 -1.35 8.89
CA PHE A 433 4.10 -0.34 9.89
C PHE A 433 3.08 0.80 10.02
N ALA A 434 2.10 0.90 9.13
CA ALA A 434 1.09 1.96 9.18
C ALA A 434 0.29 2.02 10.49
N PRO A 435 -0.15 0.89 11.13
CA PRO A 435 -0.85 0.94 12.41
C PRO A 435 -0.03 1.56 13.54
N PHE A 436 1.28 1.35 13.51
CA PHE A 436 2.17 1.95 14.51
C PHE A 436 2.28 3.46 14.34
N ALA A 437 2.33 3.95 13.09
CA ALA A 437 2.30 5.39 12.81
C ALA A 437 1.02 6.04 13.33
N ASP A 438 -0.13 5.40 13.08
CA ASP A 438 -1.42 5.87 13.58
C ASP A 438 -1.49 5.81 15.12
N GLY A 439 -0.96 4.74 15.73
CA GLY A 439 -0.87 4.61 17.18
C GLY A 439 -0.03 5.73 17.81
N LEU A 440 1.14 6.05 17.25
CA LEU A 440 1.97 7.17 17.70
C LEU A 440 1.27 8.52 17.55
N MET A 441 0.55 8.72 16.46
CA MET A 441 -0.25 9.93 16.25
C MET A 441 -1.30 10.10 17.36
N ILE A 442 -2.01 9.02 17.70
CA ILE A 442 -3.01 9.03 18.78
C ILE A 442 -2.35 9.32 20.12
N VAL A 443 -1.26 8.64 20.45
CA VAL A 443 -0.51 8.85 21.71
C VAL A 443 0.03 10.29 21.77
N GLY A 444 0.64 10.80 20.70
CA GLY A 444 1.11 12.18 20.63
C GLY A 444 -0.01 13.20 20.84
N ALA A 445 -1.19 12.96 20.24
CA ALA A 445 -2.35 13.81 20.44
C ALA A 445 -2.84 13.81 21.91
N LEU A 446 -2.79 12.66 22.58
CA LEU A 446 -3.21 12.52 23.99
C LEU A 446 -2.17 13.06 24.98
N THR A 447 -0.89 13.14 24.61
CA THR A 447 0.21 13.56 25.48
C THR A 447 0.63 15.02 25.32
N GLY A 448 -0.18 15.86 24.65
CA GLY A 448 0.04 17.30 24.52
C GLY A 448 0.72 17.74 23.22
N SER A 449 1.13 16.82 22.33
CA SER A 449 1.73 17.13 21.02
C SER A 449 0.72 17.14 19.88
N ALA A 450 -0.57 17.33 20.18
CA ALA A 450 -1.67 17.27 19.21
C ALA A 450 -1.50 18.24 18.03
N GLN A 451 -0.99 19.45 18.31
CA GLN A 451 -0.77 20.47 17.28
C GLN A 451 0.33 20.08 16.30
N GLU A 452 1.48 19.58 16.81
CA GLU A 452 2.58 19.12 15.97
C GLU A 452 2.19 17.93 15.11
N MET A 453 1.54 16.94 15.71
CA MET A 453 1.03 15.76 15.00
C MET A 453 0.00 16.13 13.93
N GLY A 454 -0.88 17.09 14.22
CA GLY A 454 -1.84 17.65 13.28
C GLY A 454 -1.17 18.27 12.06
N TRP A 455 -0.08 19.04 12.25
CA TRP A 455 0.69 19.62 11.15
C TRP A 455 1.37 18.56 10.27
N TYR A 456 1.99 17.54 10.85
CA TYR A 456 2.59 16.45 10.08
C TYR A 456 1.55 15.69 9.25
N TYR A 457 0.39 15.41 9.84
CA TYR A 457 -0.70 14.74 9.13
C TYR A 457 -1.29 15.62 8.02
N ALA A 458 -1.48 16.91 8.27
CA ALA A 458 -1.96 17.86 7.27
C ALA A 458 -0.97 17.99 6.10
N LEU A 459 0.33 18.04 6.36
CA LEU A 459 1.37 18.07 5.33
C LEU A 459 1.36 16.78 4.49
N PHE A 460 1.26 15.61 5.13
CA PHE A 460 1.16 14.33 4.44
C PHE A 460 -0.08 14.28 3.53
N LEU A 461 -1.23 14.70 4.05
CA LEU A 461 -2.47 14.75 3.31
C LEU A 461 -2.40 15.73 2.12
N LEU A 462 -1.77 16.88 2.32
CA LEU A 462 -1.54 17.86 1.25
C LEU A 462 -0.69 17.28 0.12
N ILE A 463 0.43 16.62 0.45
CA ILE A 463 1.29 15.95 -0.53
C ILE A 463 0.48 14.91 -1.30
N ASP A 464 -0.29 14.09 -0.60
CA ASP A 464 -1.10 13.04 -1.21
C ASP A 464 -2.19 13.60 -2.15
N ILE A 465 -2.87 14.67 -1.75
CA ILE A 465 -3.85 15.38 -2.61
C ILE A 465 -3.16 15.98 -3.84
N LEU A 466 -1.99 16.59 -3.69
CA LEU A 466 -1.23 17.15 -4.82
C LEU A 466 -0.84 16.05 -5.82
N LEU A 467 -0.30 14.93 -5.34
CA LEU A 467 0.07 13.80 -6.17
C LEU A 467 -1.14 13.18 -6.88
N ALA A 468 -2.26 13.02 -6.16
CA ALA A 468 -3.51 12.56 -6.74
C ALA A 468 -4.06 13.54 -7.78
N THR A 469 -3.96 14.85 -7.54
CA THR A 469 -4.36 15.88 -8.51
C THR A 469 -3.56 15.76 -9.81
N VAL A 470 -2.24 15.60 -9.70
CA VAL A 470 -1.39 15.37 -10.88
C VAL A 470 -1.81 14.11 -11.64
N ALA A 471 -2.08 13.00 -10.94
CA ALA A 471 -2.54 11.76 -11.55
C ALA A 471 -3.90 11.94 -12.27
N PHE A 472 -4.84 12.64 -11.65
CA PHE A 472 -6.17 12.93 -12.22
C PHE A 472 -6.08 13.82 -13.47
N LEU A 473 -5.26 14.88 -13.43
CA LEU A 473 -5.01 15.73 -14.60
C LEU A 473 -4.37 14.93 -15.74
N PHE A 474 -3.42 14.08 -15.42
CA PHE A 474 -2.74 13.21 -16.37
C PHE A 474 -3.69 12.20 -17.03
N GLU A 475 -4.60 11.62 -16.25
CA GLU A 475 -5.60 10.66 -16.69
C GLU A 475 -6.87 11.30 -17.29
N LYS A 476 -6.95 12.64 -17.29
CA LYS A 476 -8.13 13.44 -17.69
C LYS A 476 -9.39 13.03 -16.93
N GLU A 477 -9.22 12.71 -15.62
CA GLU A 477 -10.33 12.40 -14.73
C GLU A 477 -10.91 13.67 -14.08
N SER A 478 -12.15 13.57 -13.63
CA SER A 478 -12.85 14.70 -13.00
C SER A 478 -12.32 14.99 -11.60
N LEU A 479 -11.79 16.20 -11.38
CA LEU A 479 -11.15 16.60 -10.13
C LEU A 479 -12.12 16.65 -8.93
N TRP A 480 -13.43 16.71 -9.14
CA TRP A 480 -14.39 16.71 -8.02
C TRP A 480 -14.29 15.44 -7.16
N LYS A 481 -13.84 14.31 -7.72
CA LYS A 481 -13.63 13.06 -6.99
C LYS A 481 -12.56 13.19 -5.89
N LEU A 482 -11.65 14.17 -5.99
CA LEU A 482 -10.58 14.38 -5.02
C LEU A 482 -11.10 14.74 -3.62
N ILE A 483 -12.34 15.24 -3.50
CA ILE A 483 -12.97 15.48 -2.19
C ILE A 483 -13.07 14.20 -1.34
N TRP A 484 -13.14 13.04 -2.00
CA TRP A 484 -13.24 11.74 -1.33
C TRP A 484 -11.89 11.17 -0.87
N ILE A 485 -10.75 11.83 -1.19
CA ILE A 485 -9.41 11.37 -0.75
C ILE A 485 -9.28 11.44 0.77
N VAL A 486 -9.77 12.49 1.41
CA VAL A 486 -9.66 12.65 2.86
C VAL A 486 -10.33 11.49 3.61
N PRO A 487 -11.64 11.20 3.41
CA PRO A 487 -12.25 10.04 4.04
C PRO A 487 -11.67 8.70 3.56
N GLN A 488 -11.17 8.61 2.32
CA GLN A 488 -10.47 7.44 1.82
C GLN A 488 -9.22 7.14 2.67
N ARG A 489 -8.40 8.14 2.96
CA ARG A 489 -7.17 7.94 3.76
C ARG A 489 -7.45 7.51 5.19
N LEU A 490 -8.57 7.98 5.75
CA LEU A 490 -8.97 7.61 7.11
C LEU A 490 -9.55 6.20 7.22
N VAL A 491 -10.30 5.74 6.22
CA VAL A 491 -11.06 4.48 6.32
C VAL A 491 -10.50 3.39 5.40
N TYR A 492 -10.32 3.69 4.11
CA TYR A 492 -9.96 2.71 3.09
C TYR A 492 -8.60 2.05 3.36
N ARG A 493 -7.64 2.83 3.86
CA ARG A 493 -6.33 2.31 4.27
C ARG A 493 -6.44 1.22 5.34
N TRP A 494 -7.31 1.40 6.34
CA TRP A 494 -7.53 0.39 7.37
C TRP A 494 -8.18 -0.87 6.84
N LEU A 495 -9.08 -0.75 5.86
CA LEU A 495 -9.65 -1.91 5.19
C LEU A 495 -8.57 -2.74 4.48
N LEU A 496 -7.67 -2.07 3.76
CA LEU A 496 -6.54 -2.75 3.11
C LEU A 496 -5.56 -3.38 4.11
N LEU A 497 -5.31 -2.73 5.25
CA LEU A 497 -4.51 -3.29 6.33
C LEU A 497 -5.12 -4.55 6.93
N ILE A 498 -6.43 -4.56 7.18
CA ILE A 498 -7.14 -5.76 7.66
C ILE A 498 -6.95 -6.91 6.66
N VAL A 499 -7.09 -6.63 5.37
CA VAL A 499 -6.84 -7.62 4.30
C VAL A 499 -5.40 -8.13 4.34
N LEU A 500 -4.42 -7.24 4.52
CA LEU A 500 -3.01 -7.59 4.58
C LEU A 500 -2.72 -8.52 5.77
N PHE A 501 -3.20 -8.19 6.97
CA PHE A 501 -3.03 -9.04 8.14
C PHE A 501 -3.73 -10.40 8.00
N GLN A 502 -4.93 -10.43 7.41
CA GLN A 502 -5.62 -11.69 7.09
C GLN A 502 -4.79 -12.53 6.11
N THR A 503 -4.18 -11.90 5.12
CA THR A 503 -3.32 -12.55 4.13
C THR A 503 -2.11 -13.21 4.80
N PHE A 504 -1.37 -12.47 5.63
CA PHE A 504 -0.24 -13.03 6.38
C PHE A 504 -0.65 -14.13 7.34
N GLY A 505 -1.76 -13.94 8.07
CA GLY A 505 -2.27 -14.95 9.00
C GLY A 505 -2.61 -16.28 8.31
N LYS A 506 -3.18 -16.24 7.11
CA LYS A 506 -3.48 -17.44 6.34
C LYS A 506 -2.25 -18.05 5.66
N ALA A 507 -1.33 -17.21 5.18
CA ALA A 507 -0.08 -17.68 4.63
C ALA A 507 0.77 -18.44 5.65
N LEU A 508 0.86 -17.92 6.88
CA LEU A 508 1.59 -18.58 7.99
C LEU A 508 0.96 -19.92 8.41
N LYS A 509 -0.36 -20.06 8.25
CA LYS A 509 -1.06 -21.33 8.54
C LYS A 509 -0.98 -22.35 7.41
N GLY A 510 -0.42 -21.98 6.26
CA GLY A 510 -0.37 -22.85 5.08
C GLY A 510 -1.76 -23.18 4.49
N GLU A 511 -2.78 -22.36 4.77
CA GLU A 511 -4.15 -22.61 4.28
C GLU A 511 -4.22 -22.41 2.76
N LEU A 512 -4.63 -23.46 2.04
CA LEU A 512 -4.97 -23.36 0.61
C LEU A 512 -6.25 -22.53 0.47
N GLN A 513 -6.22 -21.56 -0.44
CA GLN A 513 -7.37 -20.70 -0.73
C GLN A 513 -7.92 -21.03 -2.10
N HIS A 514 -9.26 -21.08 -2.20
CA HIS A 514 -9.98 -21.33 -3.46
C HIS A 514 -10.53 -20.04 -4.05
N TRP A 515 -10.65 -20.01 -5.37
CA TRP A 515 -11.26 -18.91 -6.11
C TRP A 515 -12.74 -18.76 -5.73
N GLY A 516 -13.13 -17.57 -5.30
CA GLY A 516 -14.49 -17.31 -4.83
C GLY A 516 -15.20 -16.27 -5.68
N VAL A 517 -16.50 -16.54 -5.96
CA VAL A 517 -17.36 -15.71 -6.80
C VAL A 517 -17.73 -14.40 -6.12
N LEU A 518 -17.70 -13.30 -6.87
CA LEU A 518 -18.30 -12.00 -6.50
C LEU A 518 -19.70 -11.92 -7.13
N LYS A 519 -20.65 -11.39 -6.37
CA LYS A 519 -22.00 -11.15 -6.90
C LYS A 519 -21.96 -9.87 -7.76
N ARG A 520 -22.43 -9.98 -9.02
CA ARG A 520 -22.43 -8.86 -9.98
C ARG A 520 -23.79 -8.18 -10.01
N THR A 521 -23.80 -6.88 -10.32
CA THR A 521 -25.01 -6.05 -10.37
C THR A 521 -25.37 -5.61 -11.79
N GLY A 522 -24.45 -5.73 -12.74
CA GLY A 522 -24.66 -5.33 -14.14
C GLY A 522 -24.67 -3.82 -14.37
N ASN A 523 -24.11 -3.06 -13.46
CA ASN A 523 -24.22 -1.60 -13.41
C ASN A 523 -23.14 -0.83 -14.20
N VAL A 524 -22.44 -1.49 -15.11
CA VAL A 524 -21.41 -0.82 -15.95
C VAL A 524 -22.10 -0.08 -17.09
N HIS A 525 -21.96 1.23 -17.14
CA HIS A 525 -22.46 2.09 -18.20
C HIS A 525 -21.33 2.46 -19.15
N GLU A 526 -21.63 2.45 -20.47
CA GLU A 526 -20.76 3.06 -21.45
C GLU A 526 -20.84 4.57 -21.25
N THR A 527 -19.74 5.21 -20.85
CA THR A 527 -19.62 6.67 -20.98
C THR A 527 -19.30 6.98 -22.43
N ALA A 528 -20.12 7.84 -23.03
CA ALA A 528 -19.96 8.29 -24.41
C ALA A 528 -18.60 8.95 -24.65
#